data_ca4cd1acc29f587acde8ecdb6d90df13
#
_entry.id   ca4cd1acc29f587acde8ecdb6d90df13
#
_cell.length_a   1.000
_cell.length_b   1.000
_cell.length_c   1.000
_cell.angle_alpha   90.00
_cell.angle_beta   90.00
_cell.angle_gamma   90.00
#
_symmetry.space_group_name_H-M   'P 1'
#
loop_
_entity.id
_entity.type
_entity.pdbx_description
1 polymer ?
#
loop_
_entity_poly.entity_id
_entity_poly.type
_entity_poly.pdbx_seq_one_letter_code
_entity_poly.pdbx_strand_id
1 'polypeptide(L)'
;MKKFVCFLALAVTTFCADAQFASLDKNEVKLMRESLKKDRKFSKIFRNFQVIADQSLSETPNPIAVILSQGLLAGDPRKTASLKALEDANKVYALAFAYKISGKTAYLNKATDFFTAWAKINKATDDPINQTKLEDMVTAYDLVREDVTAQSRTLTDDWLRGIADALVDSKYAKGSRGTAINNWNSHRIKMIALIAYTLHDNKYDSVISTELEKQLNVNLNPDGTTHDLMERDAFHYQTYDIEPLISTCIAIYRATGKNYFDWKTANGSTIKNCVDYMTPYMTGEKIHPEFVKSTVAFDKKRAENGEKGYAPGTLFEPVNGVHTFSLAAYFDKGYNTIIRRAMHDDNYLNWRMALNAFTVVKP
;
A
#
# COMPACT_ATOMS: atom_id res chain seq x y z
N MET A 1 32.24 23.57 46.22
CA MET A 1 31.03 23.45 45.41
C MET A 1 31.43 23.18 43.96
N LYS A 2 31.39 21.92 43.50
CA LYS A 2 31.73 21.55 42.11
C LYS A 2 30.43 21.60 41.31
N LYS A 3 30.36 22.46 40.30
CA LYS A 3 29.25 22.56 39.36
C LYS A 3 29.38 21.43 38.34
N PHE A 4 28.47 20.45 38.34
CA PHE A 4 28.28 19.47 37.27
C PHE A 4 27.53 20.16 36.13
N VAL A 5 28.17 20.30 34.98
CA VAL A 5 27.53 20.70 33.73
C VAL A 5 27.11 19.40 33.02
N CYS A 6 25.82 19.09 33.00
CA CYS A 6 25.28 18.03 32.19
C CYS A 6 25.24 18.49 30.73
N PHE A 7 26.08 17.91 29.87
CA PHE A 7 25.94 18.00 28.43
C PHE A 7 24.81 17.07 27.98
N LEU A 8 23.69 17.65 27.58
CA LEU A 8 22.62 16.93 26.89
C LEU A 8 23.10 16.74 25.42
N ALA A 9 23.55 15.54 25.09
CA ALA A 9 23.83 15.18 23.71
C ALA A 9 22.52 15.05 22.95
N LEU A 10 22.17 16.06 22.14
CA LEU A 10 21.11 15.93 21.14
C LEU A 10 21.62 14.93 20.10
N ALA A 11 21.08 13.72 20.10
CA ALA A 11 21.26 12.76 19.01
C ALA A 11 20.52 13.32 17.79
N VAL A 12 21.24 14.04 16.92
CA VAL A 12 20.76 14.36 15.58
C VAL A 12 20.80 13.06 14.79
N THR A 13 19.66 12.41 14.65
CA THR A 13 19.48 11.32 13.68
C THR A 13 19.62 11.94 12.29
N THR A 14 20.82 11.87 11.72
CA THR A 14 21.03 12.14 10.30
C THR A 14 20.27 11.05 9.52
N PHE A 15 19.10 11.39 8.98
CA PHE A 15 18.46 10.56 7.97
C PHE A 15 19.46 10.39 6.83
N CYS A 16 19.87 9.16 6.56
CA CYS A 16 20.64 8.86 5.36
C CYS A 16 19.77 9.25 4.15
N ALA A 17 20.23 10.20 3.35
CA ALA A 17 19.55 10.72 2.16
C ALA A 17 19.19 9.63 1.10
N ASP A 18 19.64 8.42 1.32
CA ASP A 18 19.48 7.25 0.44
C ASP A 18 18.53 6.17 0.98
N ALA A 19 17.77 6.41 2.04
CA ALA A 19 16.90 5.42 2.63
C ALA A 19 15.56 5.35 1.86
N GLN A 20 15.10 4.15 1.53
CA GLN A 20 13.83 3.87 0.89
C GLN A 20 12.87 3.35 1.95
N PHE A 21 11.73 4.00 2.11
CA PHE A 21 10.79 3.68 3.20
C PHE A 21 9.46 3.12 2.71
N ALA A 22 9.00 3.53 1.53
CA ALA A 22 7.70 3.13 1.00
C ALA A 22 7.74 1.77 0.29
N SER A 23 8.87 1.41 -0.33
CA SER A 23 9.04 0.16 -1.07
C SER A 23 10.14 -0.72 -0.46
N LEU A 24 11.12 -1.17 -1.27
CA LEU A 24 12.25 -2.01 -0.85
C LEU A 24 13.44 -1.14 -0.45
N ASP A 25 14.06 -1.42 0.70
CA ASP A 25 15.34 -0.81 1.05
C ASP A 25 16.53 -1.47 0.32
N LYS A 26 17.71 -0.87 0.44
CA LYS A 26 18.94 -1.35 -0.23
C LYS A 26 19.33 -2.77 0.18
N ASN A 27 19.09 -3.16 1.44
CA ASN A 27 19.42 -4.50 1.94
C ASN A 27 18.43 -5.52 1.39
N GLU A 28 17.14 -5.18 1.33
CA GLU A 28 16.09 -6.01 0.74
C GLU A 28 16.34 -6.22 -0.76
N VAL A 29 16.70 -5.16 -1.51
CA VAL A 29 17.08 -5.27 -2.93
C VAL A 29 18.30 -6.18 -3.11
N LYS A 30 19.32 -6.05 -2.27
CA LYS A 30 20.50 -6.92 -2.30
C LYS A 30 20.10 -8.38 -2.05
N LEU A 31 19.30 -8.63 -1.01
CA LEU A 31 18.82 -9.96 -0.66
C LEU A 31 18.02 -10.59 -1.82
N MET A 32 17.15 -9.83 -2.46
CA MET A 32 16.39 -10.30 -3.61
C MET A 32 17.28 -10.61 -4.82
N ARG A 33 18.29 -9.78 -5.11
CA ARG A 33 19.28 -10.06 -6.17
C ARG A 33 20.04 -11.36 -5.92
N GLU A 34 20.45 -11.61 -4.68
CA GLU A 34 21.15 -12.85 -4.31
C GLU A 34 20.22 -14.08 -4.38
N SER A 35 18.96 -13.92 -3.98
CA SER A 35 17.96 -14.98 -3.98
C SER A 35 17.48 -15.35 -5.37
N LEU A 36 17.55 -14.43 -6.34
CA LEU A 36 17.14 -14.67 -7.73
C LEU A 36 17.85 -15.89 -8.35
N LYS A 37 19.12 -16.13 -8.01
CA LYS A 37 19.90 -17.25 -8.50
C LYS A 37 19.65 -18.56 -7.75
N LYS A 38 19.10 -18.49 -6.53
CA LYS A 38 18.99 -19.62 -5.60
C LYS A 38 17.55 -20.13 -5.44
N ASP A 39 16.55 -19.26 -5.61
CA ASP A 39 15.15 -19.55 -5.39
C ASP A 39 14.37 -19.53 -6.72
N ARG A 40 13.94 -20.72 -7.19
CA ARG A 40 13.19 -20.86 -8.43
C ARG A 40 11.80 -20.22 -8.37
N LYS A 41 11.16 -20.19 -7.18
CA LYS A 41 9.83 -19.61 -7.00
C LYS A 41 9.91 -18.08 -7.14
N PHE A 42 10.93 -17.46 -6.53
CA PHE A 42 11.18 -16.04 -6.70
C PHE A 42 11.62 -15.69 -8.14
N SER A 43 12.43 -16.54 -8.79
CA SER A 43 12.80 -16.36 -10.19
C SER A 43 11.58 -16.32 -11.12
N LYS A 44 10.52 -17.10 -10.81
CA LYS A 44 9.25 -17.07 -11.55
C LYS A 44 8.53 -15.74 -11.35
N ILE A 45 8.43 -15.25 -10.10
CA ILE A 45 7.84 -13.93 -9.80
C ILE A 45 8.60 -12.82 -10.51
N PHE A 46 9.93 -12.79 -10.42
CA PHE A 46 10.74 -11.79 -11.10
C PHE A 46 10.57 -11.82 -12.61
N ARG A 47 10.47 -13.01 -13.21
CA ARG A 47 10.23 -13.13 -14.65
C ARG A 47 8.91 -12.49 -15.08
N ASN A 48 7.85 -12.58 -14.28
CA ASN A 48 6.58 -11.91 -14.59
C ASN A 48 6.76 -10.38 -14.64
N PHE A 49 7.47 -9.79 -13.67
CA PHE A 49 7.81 -8.36 -13.72
C PHE A 49 8.70 -8.03 -14.92
N GLN A 50 9.68 -8.87 -15.23
CA GLN A 50 10.58 -8.67 -16.36
C GLN A 50 9.83 -8.67 -17.70
N VAL A 51 8.87 -9.58 -17.89
CA VAL A 51 8.03 -9.62 -19.10
C VAL A 51 7.24 -8.34 -19.27
N ILE A 52 6.59 -7.84 -18.20
CA ILE A 52 5.87 -6.57 -18.22
C ILE A 52 6.85 -5.41 -18.53
N ALA A 53 8.01 -5.39 -17.90
CA ALA A 53 9.02 -4.35 -18.12
C ALA A 53 9.55 -4.36 -19.56
N ASP A 54 9.86 -5.54 -20.12
CA ASP A 54 10.34 -5.68 -21.51
C ASP A 54 9.29 -5.21 -22.53
N GLN A 55 8.02 -5.54 -22.33
CA GLN A 55 6.92 -5.08 -23.16
C GLN A 55 6.75 -3.55 -23.05
N SER A 56 6.86 -3.01 -21.86
CA SER A 56 6.69 -1.58 -21.60
C SER A 56 7.77 -0.71 -22.24
N LEU A 57 8.94 -1.27 -22.62
CA LEU A 57 10.00 -0.49 -23.27
C LEU A 57 9.55 0.18 -24.58
N SER A 58 8.64 -0.45 -25.34
CA SER A 58 8.11 0.08 -26.59
C SER A 58 6.81 0.86 -26.43
N GLU A 59 6.20 0.86 -25.24
CA GLU A 59 4.91 1.50 -25.03
C GLU A 59 5.03 3.01 -24.75
N THR A 60 3.99 3.77 -25.11
CA THR A 60 3.88 5.19 -24.79
C THR A 60 3.07 5.35 -23.49
N PRO A 61 3.50 6.19 -22.53
CA PRO A 61 2.70 6.53 -21.37
C PRO A 61 1.31 7.04 -21.74
N ASN A 62 0.30 6.65 -20.99
CA ASN A 62 -1.11 7.01 -21.20
C ASN A 62 -1.68 7.76 -19.97
N PRO A 63 -1.11 8.91 -19.56
CA PRO A 63 -1.59 9.63 -18.40
C PRO A 63 -2.98 10.23 -18.63
N ILE A 64 -3.77 10.33 -17.56
CA ILE A 64 -5.08 10.98 -17.55
C ILE A 64 -5.09 12.14 -16.55
N ALA A 65 -5.75 13.24 -16.94
CA ALA A 65 -5.76 14.45 -16.10
C ALA A 65 -6.44 14.24 -14.75
N VAL A 66 -7.54 13.50 -14.70
CA VAL A 66 -8.28 13.20 -13.48
C VAL A 66 -8.69 11.73 -13.48
N ILE A 67 -8.39 11.02 -12.42
CA ILE A 67 -8.83 9.64 -12.21
C ILE A 67 -10.27 9.66 -11.70
N LEU A 68 -11.16 8.96 -12.41
CA LEU A 68 -12.58 8.84 -12.10
C LEU A 68 -12.95 7.34 -12.02
N SER A 69 -12.83 6.76 -10.84
CA SER A 69 -13.17 5.34 -10.63
C SER A 69 -14.14 5.13 -9.45
N GLN A 70 -14.04 6.01 -8.46
CA GLN A 70 -14.84 5.96 -7.25
C GLN A 70 -16.30 6.33 -7.52
N GLY A 71 -17.24 5.58 -6.91
CA GLY A 71 -18.69 5.83 -7.04
C GLY A 71 -19.27 5.50 -8.41
N LEU A 72 -18.48 4.94 -9.34
CA LEU A 72 -18.91 4.54 -10.67
C LEU A 72 -19.01 3.01 -10.77
N LEU A 73 -20.05 2.51 -11.43
CA LEU A 73 -20.25 1.09 -11.69
C LEU A 73 -19.30 0.59 -12.79
N ALA A 74 -19.08 -0.71 -12.85
CA ALA A 74 -18.40 -1.34 -13.95
C ALA A 74 -19.14 -1.06 -15.26
N GLY A 75 -18.41 -0.74 -16.35
CA GLY A 75 -19.00 -0.34 -17.63
C GLY A 75 -19.18 1.17 -17.80
N ASP A 76 -19.05 1.98 -16.73
CA ASP A 76 -19.03 3.45 -16.92
C ASP A 76 -17.80 3.86 -17.73
N PRO A 77 -17.96 4.62 -18.84
CA PRO A 77 -16.84 4.99 -19.71
C PRO A 77 -15.72 5.76 -18.99
N ARG A 78 -16.06 6.60 -18.00
CA ARG A 78 -15.08 7.37 -17.21
C ARG A 78 -14.22 6.46 -16.36
N LYS A 79 -14.86 5.45 -15.71
CA LYS A 79 -14.16 4.42 -14.93
C LYS A 79 -13.26 3.58 -15.84
N THR A 80 -13.79 3.15 -16.98
CA THR A 80 -13.07 2.34 -17.97
C THR A 80 -11.83 3.08 -18.48
N ALA A 81 -11.97 4.36 -18.87
CA ALA A 81 -10.84 5.18 -19.32
C ALA A 81 -9.79 5.38 -18.22
N SER A 82 -10.23 5.62 -16.96
CA SER A 82 -9.33 5.77 -15.83
C SER A 82 -8.56 4.47 -15.54
N LEU A 83 -9.23 3.31 -15.51
CA LEU A 83 -8.59 2.02 -15.26
C LEU A 83 -7.61 1.67 -16.39
N LYS A 84 -7.92 2.00 -17.65
CA LYS A 84 -7.00 1.83 -18.77
C LYS A 84 -5.75 2.68 -18.64
N ALA A 85 -5.87 3.93 -18.23
CA ALA A 85 -4.73 4.80 -17.96
C ALA A 85 -3.87 4.29 -16.80
N LEU A 86 -4.51 3.79 -15.74
CA LEU A 86 -3.85 3.26 -14.54
C LEU A 86 -3.07 1.95 -14.77
N GLU A 87 -3.21 1.30 -15.94
CA GLU A 87 -2.31 0.20 -16.32
C GLU A 87 -0.84 0.66 -16.33
N ASP A 88 -0.60 1.95 -16.55
CA ASP A 88 0.73 2.55 -16.49
C ASP A 88 1.38 2.39 -15.10
N ALA A 89 0.60 2.41 -14.01
CA ALA A 89 1.14 2.25 -12.66
C ALA A 89 1.83 0.89 -12.48
N ASN A 90 1.19 -0.19 -12.93
CA ASN A 90 1.77 -1.53 -12.90
C ASN A 90 3.03 -1.64 -13.80
N LYS A 91 3.01 -1.01 -14.99
CA LYS A 91 4.16 -0.98 -15.89
C LYS A 91 5.36 -0.27 -15.27
N VAL A 92 5.12 0.89 -14.68
CA VAL A 92 6.16 1.68 -14.01
C VAL A 92 6.75 0.91 -12.83
N TYR A 93 5.90 0.25 -12.03
CA TYR A 93 6.38 -0.58 -10.95
C TYR A 93 7.24 -1.74 -11.46
N ALA A 94 6.81 -2.42 -12.51
CA ALA A 94 7.58 -3.50 -13.13
C ALA A 94 8.93 -3.00 -13.68
N LEU A 95 8.96 -1.84 -14.34
CA LEU A 95 10.18 -1.21 -14.85
C LEU A 95 11.16 -0.86 -13.71
N ALA A 96 10.67 -0.18 -12.65
CA ALA A 96 11.50 0.22 -11.52
C ALA A 96 12.06 -1.00 -10.76
N PHE A 97 11.22 -2.01 -10.53
CA PHE A 97 11.61 -3.25 -9.88
C PHE A 97 12.63 -4.04 -10.72
N ALA A 98 12.36 -4.20 -12.04
CA ALA A 98 13.28 -4.86 -12.96
C ALA A 98 14.63 -4.12 -13.04
N TYR A 99 14.64 -2.79 -13.06
CA TYR A 99 15.86 -1.99 -12.97
C TYR A 99 16.63 -2.28 -11.68
N LYS A 100 15.97 -2.19 -10.52
CA LYS A 100 16.64 -2.43 -9.22
C LYS A 100 17.23 -3.83 -9.11
N ILE A 101 16.58 -4.84 -9.68
CA ILE A 101 17.10 -6.20 -9.61
C ILE A 101 18.18 -6.48 -10.67
N SER A 102 17.99 -6.02 -11.92
CA SER A 102 18.90 -6.34 -13.04
C SER A 102 20.01 -5.33 -13.31
N GLY A 103 19.81 -4.06 -12.92
CA GLY A 103 20.70 -2.94 -13.24
C GLY A 103 20.57 -2.40 -14.68
N LYS A 104 19.62 -2.88 -15.50
CA LYS A 104 19.42 -2.43 -16.88
C LYS A 104 18.88 -1.00 -16.94
N THR A 105 19.70 -0.04 -17.34
CA THR A 105 19.33 1.39 -17.40
C THR A 105 18.18 1.69 -18.37
N ALA A 106 17.94 0.87 -19.37
CA ALA A 106 16.79 1.02 -20.26
C ALA A 106 15.44 1.01 -19.50
N TYR A 107 15.33 0.18 -18.44
CA TYR A 107 14.14 0.16 -17.59
C TYR A 107 13.98 1.45 -16.78
N LEU A 108 15.08 1.98 -16.22
CA LEU A 108 15.08 3.26 -15.50
C LEU A 108 14.64 4.41 -16.41
N ASN A 109 15.24 4.49 -17.60
CA ASN A 109 14.91 5.55 -18.57
C ASN A 109 13.42 5.51 -18.91
N LYS A 110 12.91 4.31 -19.18
CA LYS A 110 11.49 4.13 -19.50
C LYS A 110 10.56 4.45 -18.33
N ALA A 111 10.91 4.03 -17.11
CA ALA A 111 10.16 4.41 -15.90
C ALA A 111 10.13 5.94 -15.74
N THR A 112 11.24 6.61 -16.01
CA THR A 112 11.35 8.08 -15.97
C THR A 112 10.43 8.75 -16.99
N ASP A 113 10.28 8.19 -18.20
CA ASP A 113 9.33 8.69 -19.21
C ASP A 113 7.89 8.64 -18.70
N PHE A 114 7.50 7.53 -18.06
CA PHE A 114 6.17 7.39 -17.46
C PHE A 114 5.95 8.40 -16.32
N PHE A 115 6.88 8.50 -15.37
CA PHE A 115 6.77 9.46 -14.25
C PHE A 115 6.59 10.89 -14.77
N THR A 116 7.43 11.31 -15.72
CA THR A 116 7.39 12.68 -16.24
C THR A 116 6.14 12.95 -17.06
N ALA A 117 5.62 11.96 -17.79
CA ALA A 117 4.37 12.10 -18.51
C ALA A 117 3.18 12.27 -17.56
N TRP A 118 3.10 11.44 -16.52
CA TRP A 118 2.05 11.55 -15.50
C TRP A 118 2.14 12.84 -14.72
N ALA A 119 3.33 13.24 -14.29
CA ALA A 119 3.54 14.49 -13.56
C ALA A 119 3.12 15.74 -14.35
N LYS A 120 3.23 15.72 -15.67
CA LYS A 120 2.80 16.84 -16.55
C LYS A 120 1.30 16.91 -16.75
N ILE A 121 0.60 15.79 -16.70
CA ILE A 121 -0.82 15.70 -17.12
C ILE A 121 -1.76 15.51 -15.96
N ASN A 122 -1.41 14.61 -15.01
CA ASN A 122 -2.28 14.26 -13.90
C ASN A 122 -2.36 15.40 -12.88
N LYS A 123 -3.56 15.67 -12.40
CA LYS A 123 -3.85 16.70 -11.42
C LYS A 123 -4.25 16.05 -10.11
N ALA A 124 -3.67 16.52 -9.03
CA ALA A 124 -4.05 16.11 -7.69
C ALA A 124 -5.54 16.39 -7.42
N THR A 125 -6.20 15.46 -6.75
CA THR A 125 -7.57 15.64 -6.25
C THR A 125 -7.61 15.28 -4.77
N ASP A 126 -8.67 15.72 -4.08
CA ASP A 126 -8.90 15.44 -2.66
C ASP A 126 -9.60 14.09 -2.41
N ASP A 127 -9.81 13.28 -3.46
CA ASP A 127 -10.49 11.97 -3.39
C ASP A 127 -9.48 10.84 -3.08
N PRO A 128 -9.49 10.26 -1.86
CA PRO A 128 -8.51 9.24 -1.47
C PRO A 128 -8.60 7.95 -2.28
N ILE A 129 -9.81 7.56 -2.71
CA ILE A 129 -10.03 6.29 -3.43
C ILE A 129 -9.55 6.39 -4.89
N ASN A 130 -9.62 7.57 -5.48
CA ASN A 130 -9.03 7.80 -6.78
C ASN A 130 -7.51 7.93 -6.68
N GLN A 131 -6.98 8.66 -5.69
CA GLN A 131 -5.53 8.88 -5.52
C GLN A 131 -4.79 7.61 -5.10
N THR A 132 -5.40 6.71 -4.30
CA THR A 132 -4.75 5.45 -3.90
C THR A 132 -4.42 4.53 -5.09
N LYS A 133 -5.05 4.74 -6.26
CA LYS A 133 -4.73 4.02 -7.50
C LYS A 133 -3.32 4.30 -8.03
N LEU A 134 -2.67 5.35 -7.52
CA LEU A 134 -1.29 5.72 -7.86
C LEU A 134 -0.25 5.10 -6.91
N GLU A 135 -0.66 4.21 -5.99
CA GLU A 135 0.26 3.59 -5.03
C GLU A 135 1.47 2.95 -5.69
N ASP A 136 1.26 2.16 -6.75
CA ASP A 136 2.35 1.51 -7.48
C ASP A 136 3.30 2.52 -8.13
N MET A 137 2.82 3.70 -8.55
CA MET A 137 3.69 4.77 -9.04
C MET A 137 4.54 5.39 -7.91
N VAL A 138 3.94 5.61 -6.73
CA VAL A 138 4.66 6.15 -5.57
C VAL A 138 5.74 5.18 -5.12
N THR A 139 5.40 3.90 -4.96
CA THR A 139 6.33 2.86 -4.51
C THR A 139 7.40 2.55 -5.56
N ALA A 140 7.07 2.62 -6.86
CA ALA A 140 8.03 2.54 -7.94
C ALA A 140 9.01 3.73 -7.92
N TYR A 141 8.50 4.93 -7.66
CA TYR A 141 9.31 6.12 -7.59
C TYR A 141 10.26 6.09 -6.38
N ASP A 142 9.79 5.62 -5.22
CA ASP A 142 10.63 5.38 -4.04
C ASP A 142 11.84 4.48 -4.37
N LEU A 143 11.64 3.46 -5.20
CA LEU A 143 12.74 2.59 -5.65
C LEU A 143 13.82 3.33 -6.43
N VAL A 144 13.46 4.28 -7.29
CA VAL A 144 14.36 4.84 -8.30
C VAL A 144 14.62 6.35 -8.19
N ARG A 145 14.01 7.02 -7.20
CA ARG A 145 14.06 8.48 -7.04
C ARG A 145 15.49 9.04 -7.07
N GLU A 146 16.43 8.35 -6.44
CA GLU A 146 17.82 8.79 -6.40
C GLU A 146 18.59 8.53 -7.72
N ASP A 147 18.05 7.67 -8.59
CA ASP A 147 18.67 7.28 -9.85
C ASP A 147 18.19 8.10 -11.05
N VAL A 148 17.03 8.80 -10.93
CA VAL A 148 16.50 9.65 -11.99
C VAL A 148 17.22 11.00 -12.07
N THR A 149 17.16 11.68 -13.23
CA THR A 149 17.78 13.00 -13.41
C THR A 149 17.19 14.05 -12.46
N ALA A 150 17.95 15.06 -12.08
CA ALA A 150 17.49 16.14 -11.22
C ALA A 150 16.22 16.83 -11.75
N GLN A 151 16.13 17.05 -13.08
CA GLN A 151 14.95 17.64 -13.69
C GLN A 151 13.71 16.76 -13.56
N SER A 152 13.83 15.46 -13.84
CA SER A 152 12.72 14.49 -13.69
C SER A 152 12.32 14.33 -12.23
N ARG A 153 13.30 14.38 -11.33
CA ARG A 153 13.09 14.33 -9.88
C ARG A 153 12.24 15.51 -9.42
N THR A 154 12.65 16.74 -9.73
CA THR A 154 11.90 17.93 -9.34
C THR A 154 10.45 17.86 -9.82
N LEU A 155 10.24 17.53 -11.10
CA LEU A 155 8.88 17.45 -11.67
C LEU A 155 8.02 16.38 -10.98
N THR A 156 8.58 15.21 -10.69
CA THR A 156 7.85 14.11 -10.07
C THR A 156 7.61 14.39 -8.58
N ASP A 157 8.61 14.94 -7.87
CA ASP A 157 8.48 15.34 -6.47
C ASP A 157 7.35 16.36 -6.30
N ASP A 158 7.29 17.39 -7.16
CA ASP A 158 6.26 18.43 -7.10
C ASP A 158 4.86 17.87 -7.38
N TRP A 159 4.73 16.97 -8.33
CA TRP A 159 3.46 16.27 -8.62
C TRP A 159 2.98 15.45 -7.41
N LEU A 160 3.84 14.61 -6.84
CA LEU A 160 3.51 13.79 -5.68
C LEU A 160 3.21 14.64 -4.44
N ARG A 161 3.98 15.71 -4.22
CA ARG A 161 3.71 16.66 -3.13
C ARG A 161 2.33 17.29 -3.27
N GLY A 162 1.95 17.68 -4.50
CA GLY A 162 0.61 18.19 -4.78
C GLY A 162 -0.50 17.18 -4.44
N ILE A 163 -0.27 15.89 -4.67
CA ILE A 163 -1.22 14.84 -4.26
C ILE A 163 -1.32 14.75 -2.73
N ALA A 164 -0.18 14.74 -2.02
CA ALA A 164 -0.18 14.67 -0.57
C ALA A 164 -0.88 15.90 0.06
N ASP A 165 -0.59 17.11 -0.43
CA ASP A 165 -1.22 18.35 0.04
C ASP A 165 -2.75 18.32 -0.18
N ALA A 166 -3.23 17.90 -1.36
CA ALA A 166 -4.65 17.76 -1.65
C ALA A 166 -5.33 16.73 -0.71
N LEU A 167 -4.65 15.64 -0.36
CA LEU A 167 -5.15 14.64 0.56
C LEU A 167 -5.15 15.12 2.02
N VAL A 168 -4.17 15.92 2.44
CA VAL A 168 -4.19 16.55 3.77
C VAL A 168 -5.44 17.42 3.92
N ASP A 169 -5.78 18.17 2.90
CA ASP A 169 -6.95 19.08 2.90
C ASP A 169 -8.27 18.41 2.47
N SER A 170 -8.27 17.09 2.29
CA SER A 170 -9.43 16.35 1.77
C SER A 170 -10.70 16.62 2.56
N LYS A 171 -11.76 17.02 1.84
CA LYS A 171 -13.11 17.18 2.42
C LYS A 171 -13.70 15.87 2.92
N TYR A 172 -13.25 14.73 2.40
CA TYR A 172 -13.72 13.39 2.78
C TYR A 172 -13.25 12.97 4.17
N ALA A 173 -12.21 13.60 4.70
CA ALA A 173 -11.69 13.37 6.06
C ALA A 173 -12.27 14.33 7.11
N LYS A 174 -13.21 15.21 6.72
CA LYS A 174 -13.71 16.29 7.60
C LYS A 174 -15.15 16.02 8.07
N GLY A 175 -15.44 16.46 9.29
CA GLY A 175 -16.76 16.39 9.89
C GLY A 175 -17.19 14.98 10.29
N SER A 176 -18.50 14.74 10.35
CA SER A 176 -19.13 13.46 10.74
C SER A 176 -19.39 12.52 9.55
N ARG A 177 -18.64 12.65 8.47
CA ARG A 177 -18.78 11.81 7.29
C ARG A 177 -18.29 10.38 7.59
N GLY A 178 -19.00 9.35 7.11
CA GLY A 178 -18.52 7.96 7.19
C GLY A 178 -17.15 7.78 6.55
N THR A 179 -16.86 8.52 5.47
CA THR A 179 -15.55 8.52 4.80
C THR A 179 -14.39 9.04 5.67
N ALA A 180 -14.66 9.71 6.78
CA ALA A 180 -13.64 10.20 7.71
C ALA A 180 -13.19 9.12 8.71
N ILE A 181 -13.89 7.99 8.78
CA ILE A 181 -13.65 6.91 9.76
C ILE A 181 -13.53 5.51 9.15
N ASN A 182 -13.81 5.35 7.86
CA ASN A 182 -13.76 4.07 7.16
C ASN A 182 -12.51 3.95 6.26
N ASN A 183 -12.47 2.95 5.39
CA ASN A 183 -11.37 2.68 4.46
C ASN A 183 -10.88 3.90 3.65
N TRP A 184 -11.75 4.87 3.37
CA TRP A 184 -11.36 6.10 2.66
C TRP A 184 -10.26 6.86 3.40
N ASN A 185 -10.44 6.99 4.72
CA ASN A 185 -9.44 7.69 5.54
C ASN A 185 -8.16 6.84 5.70
N SER A 186 -8.30 5.51 5.80
CA SER A 186 -7.14 4.59 5.80
C SER A 186 -6.30 4.72 4.54
N HIS A 187 -6.94 4.75 3.36
CA HIS A 187 -6.25 5.00 2.08
C HIS A 187 -5.66 6.41 1.97
N ARG A 188 -6.35 7.43 2.51
CA ARG A 188 -5.84 8.80 2.56
C ARG A 188 -4.52 8.88 3.33
N ILE A 189 -4.52 8.35 4.56
CA ILE A 189 -3.35 8.37 5.44
C ILE A 189 -2.19 7.59 4.80
N LYS A 190 -2.48 6.42 4.22
CA LYS A 190 -1.48 5.64 3.49
C LYS A 190 -0.81 6.46 2.40
N MET A 191 -1.57 7.09 1.53
CA MET A 191 -1.00 7.85 0.41
C MET A 191 -0.17 9.04 0.89
N ILE A 192 -0.63 9.78 1.91
CA ILE A 192 0.16 10.86 2.52
C ILE A 192 1.49 10.30 3.06
N ALA A 193 1.45 9.19 3.81
CA ALA A 193 2.64 8.60 4.41
C ALA A 193 3.61 8.07 3.35
N LEU A 194 3.14 7.31 2.35
CA LEU A 194 3.99 6.79 1.30
C LEU A 194 4.67 7.91 0.53
N ILE A 195 3.94 8.97 0.15
CA ILE A 195 4.50 10.12 -0.55
C ILE A 195 5.50 10.87 0.34
N ALA A 196 5.14 11.19 1.58
CA ALA A 196 6.00 11.90 2.51
C ALA A 196 7.35 11.21 2.69
N TYR A 197 7.33 9.90 2.92
CA TYR A 197 8.55 9.12 3.13
C TYR A 197 9.34 8.88 1.84
N THR A 198 8.67 8.75 0.68
CA THR A 198 9.35 8.72 -0.63
C THR A 198 10.08 10.04 -0.91
N LEU A 199 9.49 11.18 -0.55
CA LEU A 199 10.07 12.51 -0.77
C LEU A 199 11.03 12.95 0.34
N HIS A 200 11.11 12.21 1.45
CA HIS A 200 11.81 12.62 2.68
C HIS A 200 11.30 13.99 3.20
N ASP A 201 10.00 14.24 3.10
CA ASP A 201 9.36 15.51 3.45
C ASP A 201 8.69 15.40 4.84
N ASN A 202 9.42 15.80 5.87
CA ASN A 202 9.00 15.70 7.27
C ASN A 202 7.87 16.67 7.67
N LYS A 203 7.46 17.57 6.78
CA LYS A 203 6.32 18.46 7.04
C LYS A 203 5.02 17.71 7.31
N TYR A 204 4.93 16.45 6.84
CA TYR A 204 3.74 15.59 7.01
C TYR A 204 3.77 14.72 8.27
N ASP A 205 4.88 14.63 9.01
CA ASP A 205 5.06 13.66 10.11
C ASP A 205 3.97 13.83 11.20
N SER A 206 3.68 15.07 11.57
CA SER A 206 2.65 15.36 12.58
C SER A 206 1.26 14.97 12.09
N VAL A 207 0.91 15.27 10.85
CA VAL A 207 -0.41 14.91 10.31
C VAL A 207 -0.56 13.41 10.13
N ILE A 208 0.49 12.71 9.69
CA ILE A 208 0.49 11.25 9.54
C ILE A 208 0.22 10.59 10.90
N SER A 209 1.00 10.93 11.92
CA SER A 209 0.86 10.31 13.26
C SER A 209 -0.49 10.63 13.90
N THR A 210 -0.92 11.88 13.86
CA THR A 210 -2.20 12.31 14.47
C THR A 210 -3.39 11.65 13.77
N GLU A 211 -3.43 11.66 12.44
CA GLU A 211 -4.53 11.09 11.68
C GLU A 211 -4.55 9.55 11.75
N LEU A 212 -3.38 8.89 11.80
CA LEU A 212 -3.31 7.46 11.99
C LEU A 212 -3.85 7.06 13.36
N GLU A 213 -3.37 7.68 14.44
CA GLU A 213 -3.84 7.38 15.81
C GLU A 213 -5.35 7.62 15.94
N LYS A 214 -5.86 8.71 15.36
CA LYS A 214 -7.30 8.97 15.30
C LYS A 214 -8.05 7.88 14.53
N GLN A 215 -7.58 7.51 13.32
CA GLN A 215 -8.20 6.48 12.50
C GLN A 215 -8.26 5.14 13.22
N LEU A 216 -7.17 4.71 13.84
CA LEU A 216 -7.15 3.46 14.59
C LEU A 216 -8.17 3.45 15.73
N ASN A 217 -8.33 4.57 16.44
CA ASN A 217 -9.28 4.68 17.56
C ASN A 217 -10.75 4.64 17.15
N VAL A 218 -11.10 5.10 15.93
CA VAL A 218 -12.50 5.19 15.47
C VAL A 218 -12.91 4.05 14.55
N ASN A 219 -11.93 3.41 13.91
CA ASN A 219 -12.17 2.38 12.90
C ASN A 219 -12.09 0.95 13.46
N LEU A 220 -11.16 0.69 14.42
CA LEU A 220 -10.91 -0.66 14.92
C LEU A 220 -11.74 -0.98 16.15
N ASN A 221 -12.36 -2.17 16.17
CA ASN A 221 -13.14 -2.69 17.29
C ASN A 221 -12.32 -3.68 18.15
N PRO A 222 -12.65 -3.80 19.45
CA PRO A 222 -11.92 -4.69 20.37
C PRO A 222 -11.97 -6.17 20.00
N ASP A 223 -13.00 -6.60 19.26
CA ASP A 223 -13.18 -7.97 18.79
C ASP A 223 -12.37 -8.31 17.52
N GLY A 224 -11.65 -7.33 16.96
CA GLY A 224 -10.85 -7.48 15.76
C GLY A 224 -11.60 -7.18 14.45
N THR A 225 -12.85 -6.73 14.52
CA THR A 225 -13.56 -6.21 13.34
C THR A 225 -13.17 -4.77 13.05
N THR A 226 -13.34 -4.32 11.80
CA THR A 226 -13.26 -2.91 11.44
C THR A 226 -14.66 -2.31 11.27
N HIS A 227 -14.74 -0.98 11.23
CA HIS A 227 -15.97 -0.27 10.88
C HIS A 227 -16.53 -0.76 9.54
N ASP A 228 -15.66 -0.93 8.55
CA ASP A 228 -16.05 -1.39 7.21
C ASP A 228 -16.64 -2.81 7.20
N LEU A 229 -16.06 -3.76 7.95
CA LEU A 229 -16.61 -5.10 8.06
C LEU A 229 -18.02 -5.06 8.67
N MET A 230 -18.21 -4.27 9.72
CA MET A 230 -19.52 -4.15 10.40
C MET A 230 -20.58 -3.51 9.52
N GLU A 231 -20.20 -2.50 8.71
CA GLU A 231 -21.13 -1.80 7.84
C GLU A 231 -21.50 -2.63 6.59
N ARG A 232 -20.53 -3.39 6.06
CA ARG A 232 -20.65 -4.06 4.76
C ARG A 232 -20.78 -5.56 4.83
N ASP A 233 -20.56 -6.18 6.00
CA ASP A 233 -20.60 -7.61 6.21
C ASP A 233 -19.75 -8.37 5.17
N ALA A 234 -18.48 -7.90 4.99
CA ALA A 234 -17.60 -8.44 3.97
C ALA A 234 -16.11 -8.33 4.34
N PHE A 235 -15.41 -9.47 4.36
CA PHE A 235 -13.95 -9.49 4.50
C PHE A 235 -13.22 -8.79 3.36
N HIS A 236 -13.85 -8.71 2.17
CA HIS A 236 -13.40 -7.83 1.10
C HIS A 236 -13.11 -6.41 1.62
N TYR A 237 -13.97 -5.88 2.49
CA TYR A 237 -13.80 -4.55 3.06
C TYR A 237 -12.95 -4.52 4.33
N GLN A 238 -12.91 -5.61 5.09
CA GLN A 238 -11.92 -5.76 6.18
C GLN A 238 -10.50 -5.66 5.62
N THR A 239 -10.19 -6.43 4.55
CA THR A 239 -8.88 -6.36 3.90
C THR A 239 -8.62 -4.98 3.30
N TYR A 240 -9.59 -4.42 2.57
CA TYR A 240 -9.45 -3.12 1.90
C TYR A 240 -9.23 -1.95 2.87
N ASP A 241 -9.61 -2.11 4.13
CA ASP A 241 -9.39 -1.13 5.20
C ASP A 241 -8.07 -1.34 5.94
N ILE A 242 -7.72 -2.59 6.32
CA ILE A 242 -6.51 -2.83 7.11
C ILE A 242 -5.23 -2.85 6.27
N GLU A 243 -5.27 -3.21 4.99
CA GLU A 243 -4.08 -3.19 4.11
C GLU A 243 -3.42 -1.81 4.03
N PRO A 244 -4.15 -0.71 3.77
CA PRO A 244 -3.55 0.62 3.80
C PRO A 244 -2.98 1.00 5.18
N LEU A 245 -3.62 0.57 6.27
CA LEU A 245 -3.10 0.81 7.62
C LEU A 245 -1.79 0.06 7.86
N ILE A 246 -1.69 -1.22 7.46
CA ILE A 246 -0.44 -2.00 7.58
C ILE A 246 0.66 -1.40 6.71
N SER A 247 0.36 -1.01 5.47
CA SER A 247 1.32 -0.35 4.57
C SER A 247 1.86 0.95 5.18
N THR A 248 0.99 1.75 5.80
CA THR A 248 1.36 2.95 6.56
C THR A 248 2.30 2.61 7.72
N CYS A 249 1.95 1.57 8.49
CA CYS A 249 2.79 1.12 9.62
C CYS A 249 4.17 0.67 9.18
N ILE A 250 4.28 -0.04 8.06
CA ILE A 250 5.58 -0.47 7.50
C ILE A 250 6.43 0.76 7.15
N ALA A 251 5.85 1.75 6.45
CA ALA A 251 6.57 2.96 6.06
C ALA A 251 7.04 3.78 7.28
N ILE A 252 6.16 3.96 8.28
CA ILE A 252 6.51 4.62 9.55
C ILE A 252 7.61 3.85 10.28
N TYR A 253 7.47 2.53 10.40
CA TYR A 253 8.45 1.71 11.11
C TYR A 253 9.84 1.80 10.47
N ARG A 254 9.92 1.76 9.15
CA ARG A 254 11.18 1.93 8.41
C ARG A 254 11.78 3.31 8.62
N ALA A 255 10.96 4.35 8.62
CA ALA A 255 11.43 5.73 8.74
C ALA A 255 11.80 6.11 10.19
N THR A 256 11.10 5.59 11.19
CA THR A 256 11.17 6.10 12.57
C THR A 256 11.45 5.04 13.63
N GLY A 257 11.30 3.76 13.31
CA GLY A 257 11.34 2.64 14.27
C GLY A 257 10.08 2.50 15.11
N LYS A 258 9.05 3.38 14.96
CA LYS A 258 7.81 3.31 15.73
C LYS A 258 6.89 2.23 15.17
N ASN A 259 6.54 1.23 15.99
CA ASN A 259 5.63 0.16 15.61
C ASN A 259 4.18 0.52 15.94
N TYR A 260 3.36 0.78 14.90
CA TYR A 260 1.94 1.00 15.04
C TYR A 260 1.09 -0.26 14.81
N PHE A 261 1.68 -1.34 14.34
CA PHE A 261 0.96 -2.59 14.09
C PHE A 261 0.40 -3.20 15.40
N ASP A 262 1.18 -3.10 16.49
CA ASP A 262 0.81 -3.54 17.83
C ASP A 262 0.36 -2.38 18.75
N TRP A 263 0.26 -1.17 18.22
CA TRP A 263 -0.14 -0.01 19.01
C TRP A 263 -1.60 -0.15 19.47
N LYS A 264 -1.82 0.00 20.79
CA LYS A 264 -3.16 -0.14 21.40
C LYS A 264 -3.93 1.16 21.34
N THR A 265 -5.12 1.09 20.78
CA THR A 265 -6.11 2.16 20.83
C THR A 265 -6.67 2.34 22.24
N ALA A 266 -7.47 3.39 22.46
CA ALA A 266 -8.11 3.66 23.75
C ALA A 266 -9.07 2.52 24.18
N ASN A 267 -9.69 1.82 23.24
CA ASN A 267 -10.55 0.65 23.50
C ASN A 267 -9.78 -0.69 23.57
N GLY A 268 -8.45 -0.67 23.40
CA GLY A 268 -7.57 -1.83 23.47
C GLY A 268 -7.39 -2.59 22.15
N SER A 269 -8.04 -2.18 21.05
CA SER A 269 -7.85 -2.80 19.73
C SER A 269 -6.47 -2.48 19.14
N THR A 270 -6.02 -3.30 18.19
CA THR A 270 -4.78 -3.13 17.42
C THR A 270 -5.03 -3.57 15.98
N ILE A 271 -4.18 -3.14 15.03
CA ILE A 271 -4.21 -3.69 13.66
C ILE A 271 -3.96 -5.19 13.70
N LYS A 272 -3.04 -5.65 14.57
CA LYS A 272 -2.75 -7.07 14.78
C LYS A 272 -4.02 -7.86 15.11
N ASN A 273 -4.85 -7.36 16.03
CA ASN A 273 -6.12 -8.03 16.39
C ASN A 273 -7.05 -8.17 15.18
N CYS A 274 -7.07 -7.18 14.27
CA CYS A 274 -7.90 -7.25 13.07
C CYS A 274 -7.38 -8.30 12.06
N VAL A 275 -6.07 -8.48 11.96
CA VAL A 275 -5.47 -9.57 11.17
C VAL A 275 -5.75 -10.92 11.83
N ASP A 276 -5.53 -11.04 13.14
CA ASP A 276 -5.77 -12.29 13.89
C ASP A 276 -7.24 -12.74 13.82
N TYR A 277 -8.19 -11.80 13.82
CA TYR A 277 -9.61 -12.08 13.64
C TYR A 277 -9.92 -12.83 12.33
N MET A 278 -9.17 -12.54 11.27
CA MET A 278 -9.34 -13.21 9.97
C MET A 278 -8.74 -14.62 9.92
N THR A 279 -7.85 -14.99 10.85
CA THR A 279 -7.09 -16.25 10.81
C THR A 279 -7.97 -17.50 10.61
N PRO A 280 -9.07 -17.74 11.35
CA PRO A 280 -9.88 -18.94 11.16
C PRO A 280 -10.57 -18.99 9.77
N TYR A 281 -10.77 -17.85 9.13
CA TYR A 281 -11.33 -17.79 7.77
C TYR A 281 -10.25 -18.03 6.72
N MET A 282 -9.02 -17.60 7.00
CA MET A 282 -7.85 -17.88 6.16
C MET A 282 -7.44 -19.35 6.18
N THR A 283 -7.66 -20.05 7.31
CA THR A 283 -7.30 -21.47 7.47
C THR A 283 -8.41 -22.42 7.05
N GLY A 284 -9.58 -21.89 6.68
CA GLY A 284 -10.77 -22.68 6.33
C GLY A 284 -11.53 -23.28 7.52
N GLU A 285 -11.16 -22.91 8.76
CA GLU A 285 -11.88 -23.34 9.98
C GLU A 285 -13.26 -22.69 10.08
N LYS A 286 -13.41 -21.51 9.50
CA LYS A 286 -14.68 -20.79 9.37
C LYS A 286 -14.87 -20.32 7.94
N ILE A 287 -16.12 -20.14 7.55
CA ILE A 287 -16.52 -19.52 6.29
C ILE A 287 -17.27 -18.22 6.55
N HIS A 288 -17.23 -17.28 5.63
CA HIS A 288 -17.99 -16.05 5.70
C HIS A 288 -18.69 -15.78 4.37
N PRO A 289 -20.03 -15.74 4.35
CA PRO A 289 -20.79 -15.26 3.20
C PRO A 289 -20.79 -13.74 3.19
N GLU A 290 -20.20 -13.15 2.15
CA GLU A 290 -20.00 -11.71 2.00
C GLU A 290 -21.31 -10.98 1.67
N PHE A 291 -21.44 -9.72 2.12
CA PHE A 291 -22.51 -8.76 1.77
C PHE A 291 -23.93 -9.15 2.16
N VAL A 292 -24.13 -10.20 2.97
CA VAL A 292 -25.50 -10.66 3.34
C VAL A 292 -26.27 -9.60 4.11
N LYS A 293 -25.56 -8.90 5.01
CA LYS A 293 -26.14 -7.85 5.87
C LYS A 293 -25.61 -6.46 5.54
N SER A 294 -25.01 -6.25 4.35
CA SER A 294 -24.51 -4.93 3.97
C SER A 294 -25.62 -3.87 4.05
N THR A 295 -25.33 -2.78 4.76
CA THR A 295 -26.20 -1.61 4.87
C THR A 295 -25.93 -0.58 3.76
N VAL A 296 -24.85 -0.77 2.97
CA VAL A 296 -24.37 0.17 1.97
C VAL A 296 -25.11 0.02 0.65
N ALA A 297 -25.90 1.02 0.29
CA ALA A 297 -26.70 1.01 -0.93
C ALA A 297 -25.86 0.82 -2.21
N PHE A 298 -24.59 1.24 -2.21
CA PHE A 298 -23.73 1.10 -3.38
C PHE A 298 -23.28 -0.36 -3.61
N ASP A 299 -23.15 -1.17 -2.56
CA ASP A 299 -22.85 -2.61 -2.68
C ASP A 299 -24.01 -3.33 -3.39
N LYS A 300 -25.25 -3.00 -3.03
CA LYS A 300 -26.45 -3.52 -3.71
C LYS A 300 -26.48 -3.14 -5.18
N LYS A 301 -26.17 -1.88 -5.53
CA LYS A 301 -26.09 -1.43 -6.93
C LYS A 301 -25.01 -2.17 -7.72
N ARG A 302 -23.89 -2.49 -7.09
CA ARG A 302 -22.82 -3.30 -7.72
C ARG A 302 -23.29 -4.72 -7.98
N ALA A 303 -23.95 -5.36 -7.01
CA ALA A 303 -24.52 -6.68 -7.19
C ALA A 303 -25.55 -6.70 -8.32
N GLU A 304 -26.47 -5.72 -8.36
CA GLU A 304 -27.46 -5.55 -9.42
C GLU A 304 -26.82 -5.30 -10.80
N ASN A 305 -25.67 -4.61 -10.83
CA ASN A 305 -24.84 -4.40 -12.02
C ASN A 305 -24.04 -5.65 -12.45
N GLY A 306 -24.14 -6.76 -11.72
CA GLY A 306 -23.41 -8.00 -12.01
C GLY A 306 -21.91 -7.94 -11.73
N GLU A 307 -21.45 -7.01 -10.88
CA GLU A 307 -20.04 -6.92 -10.50
C GLU A 307 -19.66 -8.14 -9.65
N LYS A 308 -18.67 -8.91 -10.13
CA LYS A 308 -18.20 -10.11 -9.43
C LYS A 308 -17.71 -9.77 -8.02
N GLY A 309 -18.06 -10.58 -7.05
CA GLY A 309 -17.66 -10.45 -5.66
C GLY A 309 -18.54 -9.55 -4.81
N TYR A 310 -19.59 -8.90 -5.38
CA TYR A 310 -20.56 -8.10 -4.62
C TYR A 310 -21.93 -8.79 -4.44
N ALA A 311 -22.12 -9.97 -5.03
CA ALA A 311 -23.37 -10.72 -4.87
C ALA A 311 -23.49 -11.22 -3.42
N PRO A 312 -24.60 -10.90 -2.70
CA PRO A 312 -24.79 -11.36 -1.32
C PRO A 312 -24.72 -12.87 -1.21
N GLY A 313 -23.95 -13.37 -0.24
CA GLY A 313 -23.74 -14.79 -0.02
C GLY A 313 -22.57 -15.40 -0.77
N THR A 314 -21.85 -14.62 -1.61
CA THR A 314 -20.55 -15.06 -2.15
C THR A 314 -19.59 -15.37 -1.00
N LEU A 315 -18.96 -16.55 -1.00
CA LEU A 315 -18.06 -16.92 0.07
C LEU A 315 -16.74 -16.14 -0.05
N PHE A 316 -16.21 -15.70 1.09
CA PHE A 316 -14.84 -15.19 1.15
C PHE A 316 -13.84 -16.32 0.84
N GLU A 317 -13.04 -16.12 -0.18
CA GLU A 317 -11.98 -17.04 -0.55
C GLU A 317 -10.69 -16.70 0.20
N PRO A 318 -10.05 -17.65 0.93
CA PRO A 318 -8.83 -17.37 1.71
C PRO A 318 -7.71 -16.73 0.92
N VAL A 319 -7.58 -17.04 -0.38
CA VAL A 319 -6.56 -16.44 -1.26
C VAL A 319 -6.68 -14.91 -1.35
N ASN A 320 -7.87 -14.35 -1.17
CA ASN A 320 -8.11 -12.90 -1.19
C ASN A 320 -7.50 -12.18 0.02
N GLY A 321 -7.27 -12.88 1.13
CA GLY A 321 -6.60 -12.33 2.31
C GLY A 321 -5.07 -12.46 2.30
N VAL A 322 -4.49 -13.17 1.31
CA VAL A 322 -3.04 -13.45 1.27
C VAL A 322 -2.20 -12.18 1.21
N HIS A 323 -2.67 -11.14 0.51
CA HIS A 323 -1.95 -9.86 0.45
C HIS A 323 -1.87 -9.20 1.84
N THR A 324 -2.99 -9.12 2.54
CA THR A 324 -3.09 -8.60 3.91
C THR A 324 -2.11 -9.31 4.85
N PHE A 325 -2.14 -10.65 4.84
CA PHE A 325 -1.25 -11.46 5.68
C PHE A 325 0.23 -11.34 5.25
N SER A 326 0.50 -11.12 3.96
CA SER A 326 1.87 -10.85 3.46
C SER A 326 2.41 -9.52 3.98
N LEU A 327 1.57 -8.50 4.09
CA LEU A 327 1.93 -7.23 4.72
C LEU A 327 2.17 -7.42 6.23
N ALA A 328 1.25 -8.09 6.92
CA ALA A 328 1.35 -8.34 8.36
C ALA A 328 2.58 -9.20 8.73
N ALA A 329 2.99 -10.12 7.85
CA ALA A 329 4.20 -10.94 8.03
C ALA A 329 5.50 -10.13 8.04
N TYR A 330 5.47 -8.84 7.70
CA TYR A 330 6.59 -7.93 7.95
C TYR A 330 6.86 -7.78 9.46
N PHE A 331 5.80 -7.71 10.27
CA PHE A 331 5.89 -7.55 11.73
C PHE A 331 5.91 -8.90 12.49
N ASP A 332 5.15 -9.90 12.01
CA ASP A 332 5.05 -11.22 12.63
C ASP A 332 5.15 -12.33 11.58
N LYS A 333 6.30 -13.00 11.53
CA LYS A 333 6.57 -14.09 10.57
C LYS A 333 5.66 -15.31 10.75
N GLY A 334 4.95 -15.44 11.86
CA GLY A 334 3.95 -16.49 12.10
C GLY A 334 2.86 -16.52 11.03
N TYR A 335 2.51 -15.36 10.47
CA TYR A 335 1.52 -15.24 9.39
C TYR A 335 1.91 -15.98 8.09
N ASN A 336 3.20 -16.25 7.85
CA ASN A 336 3.62 -17.07 6.70
C ASN A 336 3.04 -18.50 6.74
N THR A 337 2.79 -19.05 7.93
CA THR A 337 2.16 -20.37 8.07
C THR A 337 0.69 -20.33 7.67
N ILE A 338 -0.01 -19.24 8.01
CA ILE A 338 -1.41 -19.04 7.65
C ILE A 338 -1.54 -18.85 6.13
N ILE A 339 -0.64 -18.06 5.52
CA ILE A 339 -0.58 -17.86 4.06
C ILE A 339 -0.43 -19.21 3.34
N ARG A 340 0.49 -20.08 3.79
CA ARG A 340 0.68 -21.40 3.16
C ARG A 340 -0.57 -22.28 3.24
N ARG A 341 -1.29 -22.24 4.36
CA ARG A 341 -2.58 -22.93 4.48
C ARG A 341 -3.63 -22.39 3.51
N ALA A 342 -3.76 -21.07 3.42
CA ALA A 342 -4.72 -20.41 2.54
C ALA A 342 -4.47 -20.71 1.05
N MET A 343 -3.20 -20.84 0.65
CA MET A 343 -2.81 -21.11 -0.74
C MET A 343 -2.81 -22.59 -1.10
N HIS A 344 -2.80 -23.50 -0.14
CA HIS A 344 -2.62 -24.95 -0.34
C HIS A 344 -1.33 -25.32 -1.10
N ASP A 345 -0.37 -24.40 -1.19
CA ASP A 345 0.91 -24.62 -1.82
C ASP A 345 2.02 -23.75 -1.20
N ASP A 346 3.26 -23.96 -1.63
CA ASP A 346 4.43 -23.22 -1.18
C ASP A 346 4.87 -22.12 -2.15
N ASN A 347 4.10 -21.81 -3.20
CA ASN A 347 4.49 -20.77 -4.15
C ASN A 347 4.32 -19.37 -3.55
N TYR A 348 4.97 -18.40 -4.16
CA TYR A 348 4.77 -17.01 -3.84
C TYR A 348 3.74 -16.41 -4.81
N LEU A 349 2.72 -15.71 -4.29
CA LEU A 349 1.80 -14.92 -5.11
C LEU A 349 2.41 -13.56 -5.48
N ASN A 350 3.28 -13.04 -4.63
CA ASN A 350 3.92 -11.74 -4.83
C ASN A 350 5.36 -11.71 -4.29
N TRP A 351 6.10 -10.67 -4.63
CA TRP A 351 7.48 -10.50 -4.20
C TRP A 351 7.63 -10.30 -2.69
N ARG A 352 6.60 -9.76 -2.00
CA ARG A 352 6.63 -9.57 -0.55
C ARG A 352 6.64 -10.91 0.19
N MET A 353 5.87 -11.89 -0.28
CA MET A 353 5.93 -13.25 0.26
C MET A 353 7.34 -13.84 0.11
N ALA A 354 7.98 -13.64 -1.03
CA ALA A 354 9.35 -14.08 -1.26
C ALA A 354 10.31 -13.38 -0.30
N LEU A 355 10.21 -12.05 -0.17
CA LEU A 355 11.04 -11.27 0.76
C LEU A 355 10.85 -11.75 2.21
N ASN A 356 9.61 -11.96 2.64
CA ASN A 356 9.32 -12.47 3.97
C ASN A 356 9.92 -13.86 4.24
N ALA A 357 10.05 -14.70 3.19
CA ALA A 357 10.72 -15.99 3.30
C ALA A 357 12.25 -15.86 3.37
N PHE A 358 12.84 -14.85 2.74
CA PHE A 358 14.29 -14.59 2.74
C PHE A 358 14.74 -13.88 4.02
N THR A 359 13.91 -13.00 4.57
CA THR A 359 14.19 -12.28 5.81
C THR A 359 13.86 -13.18 7.01
N VAL A 360 14.75 -14.12 7.31
CA VAL A 360 14.66 -14.88 8.55
C VAL A 360 14.96 -13.90 9.70
N VAL A 361 13.98 -13.68 10.57
CA VAL A 361 14.25 -13.03 11.86
C VAL A 361 15.21 -13.95 12.59
N LYS A 362 16.44 -13.52 12.80
CA LYS A 362 17.28 -14.19 13.81
C LYS A 362 16.59 -13.98 15.15
N PRO A 363 16.36 -15.06 15.90
CA PRO A 363 15.74 -14.97 17.21
C PRO A 363 16.50 -14.06 18.15
#